data_2b1432fc8ccf590cbe82b18ef367e00d
#
_entry.id   2b1432fc8ccf590cbe82b18ef367e00d
#
_cell.length_a   1.000
_cell.length_b   1.000
_cell.length_c   1.000
_cell.angle_alpha   90.00
_cell.angle_beta   90.00
_cell.angle_gamma   90.00
#
_symmetry.space_group_name_H-M   'P 1'
#
loop_
_entity.id
_entity.type
_entity.pdbx_description
1 polymer ?
#
loop_
_entity_poly.entity_id
_entity_poly.type
_entity_poly.pdbx_seq_one_letter_code
_entity_poly.pdbx_strand_id
1 'polypeptide(L)'
;VKAMIDEGVLDGANFDADTFNADTWKDGISFRQYDDYPAISTALSAGEVQGFCVDKSILAIYKTEGRSYIDAEFSPQEYGVATKKGSDFSTLCDDLVKGWLADGTIEQLIKDNGLD
;
A
#
# COMPACT_ATOMS: atom_id res chain seq x y z
N VAL A 1 -9.18 7.42 2.32
CA VAL A 1 -9.39 8.43 3.38
C VAL A 1 -9.90 7.79 4.65
N LYS A 2 -11.03 7.04 4.61
CA LYS A 2 -11.59 6.42 5.82
C LYS A 2 -10.56 5.60 6.61
N ALA A 3 -9.79 4.73 5.96
CA ALA A 3 -8.75 3.94 6.62
C ALA A 3 -7.66 4.81 7.28
N MET A 4 -7.29 5.92 6.66
CA MET A 4 -6.32 6.87 7.23
C MET A 4 -6.87 7.58 8.47
N ILE A 5 -8.17 7.83 8.50
CA ILE A 5 -8.86 8.40 9.67
C ILE A 5 -8.95 7.37 10.79
N ASP A 6 -9.37 6.15 10.47
CA ASP A 6 -9.50 5.05 11.44
C ASP A 6 -8.17 4.73 12.15
N GLU A 7 -7.04 4.86 11.43
CA GLU A 7 -5.68 4.68 11.98
C GLU A 7 -5.07 5.97 12.55
N GLY A 8 -5.82 7.06 12.62
CA GLY A 8 -5.35 8.32 13.20
C GLY A 8 -4.33 9.09 12.36
N VAL A 9 -4.18 8.75 11.09
CA VAL A 9 -3.26 9.43 10.14
C VAL A 9 -3.84 10.77 9.69
N LEU A 10 -5.16 10.86 9.60
CA LEU A 10 -5.90 12.09 9.27
C LEU A 10 -6.94 12.41 10.34
N ASP A 11 -7.18 13.71 10.56
CA ASP A 11 -8.35 14.17 11.29
C ASP A 11 -9.61 13.95 10.46
N GLY A 12 -10.59 13.25 11.01
CA GLY A 12 -11.85 12.90 10.36
C GLY A 12 -13.00 13.84 10.63
N ALA A 13 -12.79 15.00 11.28
CA ALA A 13 -13.85 15.88 11.74
C ALA A 13 -14.81 16.34 10.64
N ASN A 14 -14.32 16.51 9.40
CA ASN A 14 -15.09 16.94 8.23
C ASN A 14 -15.24 15.83 7.17
N PHE A 15 -15.02 14.57 7.54
CA PHE A 15 -15.15 13.45 6.62
C PHE A 15 -16.55 12.83 6.70
N ASP A 16 -17.20 12.71 5.57
CA ASP A 16 -18.45 11.98 5.37
C ASP A 16 -18.28 11.01 4.18
N ALA A 17 -18.37 9.71 4.46
CA ALA A 17 -18.12 8.67 3.46
C ALA A 17 -19.15 8.70 2.32
N ASP A 18 -20.39 9.12 2.59
CA ASP A 18 -21.48 9.15 1.60
C ASP A 18 -21.35 10.31 0.60
N THR A 19 -20.69 11.39 1.03
CA THR A 19 -20.51 12.61 0.22
C THR A 19 -19.05 12.85 -0.19
N PHE A 20 -18.13 11.98 0.21
CA PHE A 20 -16.70 12.14 -0.10
C PHE A 20 -16.42 12.17 -1.61
N ASN A 21 -15.70 13.19 -2.02
CA ASN A 21 -15.15 13.32 -3.37
C ASN A 21 -13.69 13.76 -3.29
N ALA A 22 -12.77 12.93 -3.81
CA ALA A 22 -11.34 13.14 -3.72
C ALA A 22 -10.88 14.46 -4.37
N ASP A 23 -11.56 14.92 -5.41
CA ASP A 23 -11.17 16.13 -6.14
C ASP A 23 -11.56 17.43 -5.39
N THR A 24 -12.61 17.35 -4.57
CA THR A 24 -13.20 18.53 -3.90
C THR A 24 -12.97 18.55 -2.41
N TRP A 25 -12.73 17.39 -1.78
CA TRP A 25 -12.49 17.32 -0.34
C TRP A 25 -11.11 17.92 0.00
N LYS A 26 -11.11 18.87 0.93
CA LYS A 26 -9.88 19.56 1.38
C LYS A 26 -10.01 19.87 2.86
N ASP A 27 -9.27 19.10 3.64
CA ASP A 27 -9.17 19.29 5.08
C ASP A 27 -7.71 19.19 5.53
N GLY A 28 -6.90 20.16 5.12
CA GLY A 28 -5.45 20.18 5.31
C GLY A 28 -4.67 19.31 4.31
N ILE A 29 -5.34 18.39 3.60
CA ILE A 29 -4.79 17.55 2.54
C ILE A 29 -5.67 17.67 1.30
N SER A 30 -5.02 17.70 0.12
CA SER A 30 -5.68 17.60 -1.19
C SER A 30 -5.24 16.32 -1.87
N PHE A 31 -6.18 15.56 -2.40
CA PHE A 31 -5.89 14.36 -3.18
C PHE A 31 -5.85 14.68 -4.66
N ARG A 32 -4.87 14.10 -5.37
CA ARG A 32 -4.81 14.05 -6.82
C ARG A 32 -4.80 12.61 -7.27
N GLN A 33 -5.63 12.27 -8.25
CA GLN A 33 -5.70 10.96 -8.86
C GLN A 33 -4.91 10.97 -10.16
N TYR A 34 -4.23 9.88 -10.46
CA TYR A 34 -3.42 9.68 -11.66
C TYR A 34 -3.77 8.33 -12.28
N ASP A 35 -3.59 8.21 -13.58
CA ASP A 35 -3.92 6.97 -14.31
C ASP A 35 -2.95 5.83 -14.03
N ASP A 36 -1.69 6.16 -13.66
CA ASP A 36 -0.66 5.16 -13.37
C ASP A 36 0.37 5.64 -12.33
N TYR A 37 1.13 4.72 -11.78
CA TYR A 37 2.15 5.00 -10.77
C TYR A 37 3.37 5.80 -11.29
N PRO A 38 3.89 5.56 -12.52
CA PRO A 38 4.93 6.41 -13.08
C PRO A 38 4.56 7.89 -13.13
N ALA A 39 3.31 8.21 -13.47
CA ALA A 39 2.82 9.59 -13.48
C ALA A 39 2.85 10.23 -12.09
N ILE A 40 2.46 9.49 -11.03
CA ILE A 40 2.58 9.96 -9.64
C ILE A 40 4.04 10.20 -9.27
N SER A 41 4.92 9.26 -9.61
CA SER A 41 6.36 9.38 -9.33
C SER A 41 6.98 10.61 -10.00
N THR A 42 6.57 10.92 -11.22
CA THR A 42 6.98 12.11 -11.95
C THR A 42 6.49 13.39 -11.28
N ALA A 43 5.20 13.44 -10.91
CA ALA A 43 4.60 14.58 -10.23
C ALA A 43 5.26 14.84 -8.85
N LEU A 44 5.60 13.78 -8.12
CA LEU A 44 6.34 13.88 -6.85
C LEU A 44 7.75 14.45 -7.08
N SER A 45 8.48 14.01 -8.10
CA SER A 45 9.80 14.55 -8.44
C SER A 45 9.75 16.00 -8.90
N ALA A 46 8.67 16.41 -9.58
CA ALA A 46 8.44 17.78 -10.00
C ALA A 46 7.96 18.72 -8.87
N GLY A 47 7.64 18.18 -7.70
CA GLY A 47 7.10 18.95 -6.59
C GLY A 47 5.63 19.36 -6.73
N GLU A 48 4.91 18.77 -7.68
CA GLU A 48 3.48 19.02 -7.89
C GLU A 48 2.62 18.39 -6.79
N VAL A 49 3.10 17.29 -6.22
CA VAL A 49 2.55 16.61 -5.04
C VAL A 49 3.66 16.38 -4.01
N GLN A 50 3.29 16.32 -2.74
CA GLN A 50 4.22 16.14 -1.63
C GLN A 50 4.24 14.71 -1.10
N GLY A 51 3.28 13.88 -1.50
CA GLY A 51 3.16 12.49 -1.06
C GLY A 51 2.65 11.59 -2.17
N PHE A 52 3.05 10.33 -2.10
CA PHE A 52 2.62 9.24 -2.96
C PHE A 52 2.05 8.13 -2.05
N CYS A 53 0.78 7.81 -2.22
CA CYS A 53 0.07 6.85 -1.38
C CYS A 53 -0.41 5.67 -2.22
N VAL A 54 0.12 4.49 -1.93
CA VAL A 54 -0.24 3.20 -2.54
C VAL A 54 0.33 2.08 -1.66
N ASP A 55 0.10 0.83 -2.02
CA ASP A 55 0.66 -0.33 -1.33
C ASP A 55 2.20 -0.21 -1.18
N LYS A 56 2.73 -0.53 0.00
CA LYS A 56 4.16 -0.40 0.30
C LYS A 56 5.03 -1.20 -0.67
N SER A 57 4.57 -2.37 -1.12
CA SER A 57 5.25 -3.19 -2.12
C SER A 57 5.45 -2.47 -3.46
N ILE A 58 4.50 -1.62 -3.86
CA ILE A 58 4.58 -0.78 -5.05
C ILE A 58 5.48 0.42 -4.79
N LEU A 59 5.32 1.09 -3.62
CA LEU A 59 6.18 2.21 -3.23
C LEU A 59 7.66 1.84 -3.20
N ALA A 60 8.01 0.60 -2.82
CA ALA A 60 9.38 0.13 -2.78
C ALA A 60 10.09 0.25 -4.14
N ILE A 61 9.35 0.07 -5.25
CA ILE A 61 9.88 0.23 -6.61
C ILE A 61 10.23 1.70 -6.92
N TYR A 62 9.47 2.64 -6.35
CA TYR A 62 9.61 4.08 -6.59
C TYR A 62 10.40 4.81 -5.50
N LYS A 63 10.85 4.10 -4.46
CA LYS A 63 11.68 4.66 -3.38
C LYS A 63 13.11 4.86 -3.87
N THR A 64 13.39 6.04 -4.36
CA THR A 64 14.72 6.47 -4.81
C THR A 64 15.38 7.38 -3.76
N GLU A 65 16.64 7.77 -4.02
CA GLU A 65 17.33 8.75 -3.18
C GLU A 65 16.49 10.04 -3.03
N GLY A 66 16.46 10.58 -1.82
CA GLY A 66 15.66 11.76 -1.49
C GLY A 66 14.19 11.49 -1.17
N ARG A 67 13.74 10.23 -1.21
CA ARG A 67 12.39 9.83 -0.78
C ARG A 67 12.45 8.95 0.47
N SER A 68 11.53 9.19 1.39
CA SER A 68 11.38 8.38 2.60
C SER A 68 9.93 7.98 2.80
N TYR A 69 9.71 6.86 3.49
CA TYR A 69 8.38 6.55 4.02
C TYR A 69 8.08 7.50 5.18
N ILE A 70 6.83 7.89 5.32
CA ILE A 70 6.33 8.50 6.55
C ILE A 70 6.05 7.38 7.56
N ASP A 71 6.14 7.69 8.84
CA ASP A 71 5.84 6.76 9.92
C ASP A 71 4.31 6.69 10.14
N ALA A 72 3.61 6.20 9.12
CA ALA A 72 2.16 6.01 9.13
C ALA A 72 1.80 4.90 8.15
N GLU A 73 1.24 3.81 8.66
CA GLU A 73 0.75 2.69 7.86
C GLU A 73 -0.73 2.48 8.14
N PHE A 74 -1.50 2.14 7.11
CA PHE A 74 -2.92 1.88 7.19
C PHE A 74 -3.36 0.88 6.12
N SER A 75 -4.50 0.24 6.31
CA SER A 75 -5.05 -0.78 5.40
C SER A 75 -4.05 -1.90 5.11
N PRO A 76 -3.64 -2.70 6.12
CA PRO A 76 -2.73 -3.82 5.90
C PRO A 76 -3.29 -4.74 4.82
N GLN A 77 -2.42 -5.17 3.89
CA GLN A 77 -2.78 -6.03 2.77
C GLN A 77 -2.33 -7.46 3.03
N GLU A 78 -3.20 -8.40 2.75
CA GLU A 78 -2.88 -9.82 2.74
C GLU A 78 -2.69 -10.30 1.31
N TYR A 79 -1.66 -11.08 1.08
CA TYR A 79 -1.37 -11.67 -0.23
C TYR A 79 -1.62 -13.18 -0.18
N GLY A 80 -2.08 -13.72 -1.29
CA GLY A 80 -2.33 -15.13 -1.42
C GLY A 80 -1.97 -15.68 -2.79
N VAL A 81 -1.78 -16.99 -2.86
CA VAL A 81 -1.59 -17.70 -4.13
C VAL A 81 -2.95 -18.20 -4.64
N ALA A 82 -3.33 -17.79 -5.83
CA ALA A 82 -4.54 -18.27 -6.48
C ALA A 82 -4.25 -19.51 -7.33
N THR A 83 -5.05 -20.54 -7.14
CA THR A 83 -4.97 -21.79 -7.90
C THR A 83 -6.33 -22.17 -8.47
N LYS A 84 -6.37 -23.10 -9.44
CA LYS A 84 -7.63 -23.64 -9.95
C LYS A 84 -8.37 -24.39 -8.83
N LYS A 85 -9.64 -24.08 -8.64
CA LYS A 85 -10.50 -24.76 -7.65
C LYS A 85 -10.49 -26.27 -7.82
N GLY A 86 -10.24 -26.98 -6.72
CA GLY A 86 -10.20 -28.45 -6.71
C GLY A 86 -8.90 -29.07 -7.25
N SER A 87 -7.87 -28.27 -7.51
CA SER A 87 -6.56 -28.75 -7.92
C SER A 87 -5.72 -29.21 -6.71
N ASP A 88 -5.00 -30.33 -6.87
CA ASP A 88 -4.00 -30.77 -5.89
C ASP A 88 -2.88 -29.74 -5.68
N PHE A 89 -2.67 -28.87 -6.66
CA PHE A 89 -1.72 -27.75 -6.56
C PHE A 89 -2.09 -26.76 -5.45
N SER A 90 -3.38 -26.62 -5.14
CA SER A 90 -3.85 -25.78 -4.02
C SER A 90 -3.29 -26.26 -2.67
N THR A 91 -3.36 -27.57 -2.44
CA THR A 91 -2.82 -28.19 -1.22
C THR A 91 -1.30 -28.04 -1.15
N LEU A 92 -0.60 -28.25 -2.26
CA LEU A 92 0.85 -28.06 -2.32
C LEU A 92 1.25 -26.62 -2.00
N CYS A 93 0.58 -25.62 -2.60
CA CYS A 93 0.85 -24.20 -2.32
C CYS A 93 0.57 -23.85 -0.86
N ASP A 94 -0.53 -24.34 -0.27
CA ASP A 94 -0.88 -24.09 1.12
C ASP A 94 0.18 -24.66 2.07
N ASP A 95 0.61 -25.90 1.86
CA ASP A 95 1.63 -26.56 2.66
C ASP A 95 3.00 -25.84 2.55
N LEU A 96 3.40 -25.43 1.35
CA LEU A 96 4.65 -24.70 1.12
C LEU A 96 4.64 -23.33 1.82
N VAL A 97 3.57 -22.55 1.63
CA VAL A 97 3.46 -21.21 2.26
C VAL A 97 3.44 -21.31 3.78
N LYS A 98 2.70 -22.28 4.34
CA LYS A 98 2.72 -22.55 5.79
C LYS A 98 4.11 -22.91 6.30
N GLY A 99 4.83 -23.74 5.57
CA GLY A 99 6.21 -24.09 5.90
C GLY A 99 7.13 -22.88 5.90
N TRP A 100 7.08 -22.05 4.86
CA TRP A 100 7.89 -20.83 4.73
C TRP A 100 7.54 -19.74 5.75
N LEU A 101 6.29 -19.67 6.19
CA LEU A 101 5.90 -18.80 7.30
C LEU A 101 6.49 -19.31 8.63
N ALA A 102 6.48 -20.64 8.85
CA ALA A 102 6.95 -21.24 10.07
C ALA A 102 8.47 -21.21 10.22
N ASP A 103 9.23 -21.34 9.13
CA ASP A 103 10.70 -21.38 9.13
C ASP A 103 11.36 -19.99 8.95
N GLY A 104 10.58 -18.92 8.78
CA GLY A 104 11.07 -17.56 8.62
C GLY A 104 11.46 -17.17 7.18
N THR A 105 11.27 -18.06 6.21
CA THR A 105 11.59 -17.77 4.80
C THR A 105 10.84 -16.55 4.27
N ILE A 106 9.53 -16.44 4.56
CA ILE A 106 8.72 -15.28 4.12
C ILE A 106 9.21 -14.00 4.77
N GLU A 107 9.50 -14.03 6.08
CA GLU A 107 10.04 -12.87 6.79
C GLU A 107 11.37 -12.40 6.20
N GLN A 108 12.24 -13.33 5.85
CA GLN A 108 13.52 -13.00 5.21
C GLN A 108 13.31 -12.38 3.82
N LEU A 109 12.42 -12.94 3.01
CA LEU A 109 12.09 -12.40 1.69
C LEU A 109 11.51 -10.97 1.78
N ILE A 110 10.67 -10.70 2.78
CA ILE A 110 10.13 -9.36 3.05
C ILE A 110 11.28 -8.37 3.31
N LYS A 111 12.23 -8.73 4.17
CA LYS A 111 13.41 -7.91 4.48
C LYS A 111 14.31 -7.71 3.27
N ASP A 112 14.62 -8.78 2.55
CA ASP A 112 15.50 -8.74 1.38
C ASP A 112 14.96 -7.86 0.25
N ASN A 113 13.64 -7.68 0.20
CA ASN A 113 12.97 -6.83 -0.79
C ASN A 113 12.58 -5.44 -0.24
N GLY A 114 12.97 -5.09 0.99
CA GLY A 114 12.68 -3.79 1.58
C GLY A 114 11.20 -3.51 1.84
N LEU A 115 10.43 -4.55 2.14
CA LEU A 115 8.98 -4.49 2.38
C LEU A 115 8.60 -4.49 3.87
N ASP A 116 9.58 -4.51 4.74
CA ASP A 116 9.43 -4.48 6.18
C ASP A 116 9.18 -3.06 6.75
#